data_3b60c6aba302af0e30999f4a51bcc821
#
_entry.id   3b60c6aba302af0e30999f4a51bcc821
#
_cell.length_a   1.000
_cell.length_b   1.000
_cell.length_c   1.000
_cell.angle_alpha   90.00
_cell.angle_beta   90.00
_cell.angle_gamma   90.00
#
_symmetry.space_group_name_H-M   'P 1'
#
loop_
_entity.id
_entity.type
_entity.pdbx_description
1 polymer ?
#
loop_
_entity_poly.entity_id
_entity_poly.type
_entity_poly.pdbx_seq_one_letter_code
_entity_poly.pdbx_strand_id
1 'polypeptide(L)'
;MSTPRKKKSSRIGSQQTNKYFHVLDNPLRLVKRIDPATQENRLSHERHTNTLTGGRRSTDSELLDLYDRWLSLSPRERHVTYLTCKGYKNQQIAFQMGVTVGTVKSYLQHVFLKIDVRSKTELRLKFFNFDFKRYPPY
;
A
#
# COMPACT_ATOMS: atom_id res chain seq x y z
N MET A 1 10.72 -3.48 64.88
CA MET A 1 11.80 -3.44 63.89
C MET A 1 11.22 -3.77 62.52
N SER A 2 10.95 -2.76 61.77
CA SER A 2 10.28 -2.89 60.46
C SER A 2 11.33 -2.80 59.35
N THR A 3 11.46 -3.85 58.56
CA THR A 3 12.34 -3.88 57.38
C THR A 3 11.65 -3.25 56.17
N PRO A 4 12.28 -2.38 55.42
CA PRO A 4 11.67 -1.78 54.25
C PRO A 4 11.72 -2.76 53.07
N ARG A 5 10.57 -2.97 52.51
CA ARG A 5 10.34 -3.78 51.29
C ARG A 5 10.87 -3.06 50.05
N LYS A 6 11.95 -3.56 49.47
CA LYS A 6 12.50 -3.07 48.21
C LYS A 6 11.53 -3.36 47.07
N LYS A 7 10.94 -2.32 46.49
CA LYS A 7 10.23 -2.40 45.18
C LYS A 7 11.23 -2.64 44.07
N LYS A 8 11.20 -3.81 43.47
CA LYS A 8 11.90 -4.08 42.21
C LYS A 8 11.16 -3.37 41.10
N SER A 9 11.74 -2.31 40.62
CA SER A 9 11.36 -1.67 39.35
C SER A 9 11.79 -2.58 38.19
N SER A 10 10.87 -3.30 37.63
CA SER A 10 11.08 -4.03 36.40
C SER A 10 11.06 -3.02 35.22
N ARG A 11 12.22 -2.58 34.84
CA ARG A 11 12.41 -1.93 33.54
C ARG A 11 12.23 -2.99 32.46
N ILE A 12 11.04 -3.08 31.91
CA ILE A 12 10.83 -3.73 30.62
C ILE A 12 11.05 -2.65 29.57
N GLY A 13 12.30 -2.44 29.23
CA GLY A 13 12.72 -1.65 28.10
C GLY A 13 13.15 -2.57 26.96
N SER A 14 12.25 -3.35 26.44
CA SER A 14 12.49 -3.96 25.13
C SER A 14 12.05 -2.97 24.05
N GLN A 15 12.94 -2.05 23.76
CA GLN A 15 12.90 -1.36 22.49
C GLN A 15 13.22 -2.40 21.40
N GLN A 16 12.21 -3.14 20.98
CA GLN A 16 12.23 -3.71 19.65
C GLN A 16 12.13 -2.55 18.68
N THR A 17 13.26 -1.96 18.37
CA THR A 17 13.42 -1.10 17.22
C THR A 17 13.01 -1.93 16.03
N ASN A 18 11.80 -1.67 15.57
CA ASN A 18 11.22 -2.32 14.42
C ASN A 18 12.15 -2.03 13.23
N LYS A 19 12.90 -3.03 12.79
CA LYS A 19 13.84 -3.00 11.67
C LYS A 19 13.25 -2.42 10.38
N TYR A 20 11.92 -2.29 10.35
CA TYR A 20 11.15 -1.80 9.23
C TYR A 20 11.02 -0.26 9.17
N PHE A 21 11.44 0.46 10.21
CA PHE A 21 11.37 1.92 10.23
C PHE A 21 12.43 2.61 9.36
N HIS A 22 13.57 1.96 9.13
CA HIS A 22 14.69 2.54 8.35
C HIS A 22 14.56 2.40 6.84
N VAL A 23 13.67 1.56 6.34
CA VAL A 23 13.48 1.35 4.90
C VAL A 23 12.54 2.38 4.27
N LEU A 24 11.92 3.23 5.08
CA LEU A 24 10.88 4.18 4.64
C LEU A 24 11.41 5.55 4.22
N ASP A 25 12.68 5.84 4.45
CA ASP A 25 13.38 6.97 3.86
C ASP A 25 13.97 6.57 2.50
N ASN A 26 13.08 6.32 1.57
CA ASN A 26 13.48 6.15 0.19
C ASN A 26 13.77 7.54 -0.40
N PRO A 27 15.04 7.88 -0.71
CA PRO A 27 15.39 9.14 -1.36
C PRO A 27 14.81 9.30 -2.77
N LEU A 28 14.19 8.27 -3.32
CA LEU A 28 13.44 8.33 -4.57
C LEU A 28 12.06 9.02 -4.46
N ARG A 29 11.79 9.71 -3.38
CA ARG A 29 10.64 10.60 -3.23
C ARG A 29 10.73 11.88 -4.07
N LEU A 30 11.75 12.02 -4.89
CA LEU A 30 11.75 12.87 -6.07
C LEU A 30 10.86 12.22 -7.15
N VAL A 31 9.62 12.01 -6.84
CA VAL A 31 8.59 11.93 -7.86
C VAL A 31 8.63 13.30 -8.52
N LYS A 32 9.19 13.36 -9.71
CA LYS A 32 9.09 14.51 -10.59
C LYS A 32 7.65 14.96 -10.52
N ARG A 33 7.40 16.16 -9.99
CA ARG A 33 6.14 16.83 -10.21
C ARG A 33 5.96 16.85 -11.72
N ILE A 34 5.03 16.05 -12.19
CA ILE A 34 4.61 16.10 -13.60
C ILE A 34 3.91 17.44 -13.69
N ASP A 35 4.54 18.40 -14.33
CA ASP A 35 3.95 19.70 -14.57
C ASP A 35 2.62 19.51 -15.28
N PRO A 36 1.54 20.17 -14.83
CA PRO A 36 0.23 20.06 -15.46
C PRO A 36 0.21 20.47 -16.93
N ALA A 37 1.24 21.15 -17.41
CA ALA A 37 1.40 21.53 -18.83
C ALA A 37 1.70 20.35 -19.78
N THR A 38 2.12 19.20 -19.26
CA THR A 38 2.43 18.03 -20.10
C THR A 38 1.21 17.12 -20.31
N GLN A 39 0.09 17.42 -19.66
CA GLN A 39 -1.12 16.59 -19.70
C GLN A 39 -2.06 16.92 -20.88
N GLU A 40 -1.88 18.07 -21.53
CA GLU A 40 -2.78 18.48 -22.62
C GLU A 40 -2.52 17.81 -23.97
N ASN A 41 -1.42 17.06 -24.13
CA ASN A 41 -1.04 16.51 -25.43
C ASN A 41 -1.35 15.00 -25.60
N ARG A 42 -2.12 14.40 -24.67
CA ARG A 42 -2.53 12.99 -24.77
C ARG A 42 -3.98 12.76 -25.19
N LEU A 43 -4.79 13.81 -25.37
CA LEU A 43 -6.22 13.68 -25.64
C LEU A 43 -6.63 13.76 -27.12
N SER A 44 -5.68 13.84 -28.06
CA SER A 44 -6.02 14.05 -29.47
C SER A 44 -5.71 12.89 -30.42
N HIS A 45 -5.37 11.68 -29.92
CA HIS A 45 -4.98 10.59 -30.83
C HIS A 45 -5.58 9.20 -30.54
N GLU A 46 -6.77 9.10 -29.98
CA GLU A 46 -7.44 7.79 -29.92
C GLU A 46 -8.89 7.86 -30.38
N ARG A 47 -9.07 8.17 -31.65
CA ARG A 47 -10.21 7.68 -32.43
C ARG A 47 -9.65 6.77 -33.51
N HIS A 48 -9.42 5.52 -33.18
CA HIS A 48 -9.37 4.49 -34.25
C HIS A 48 -9.80 3.13 -33.71
N THR A 49 -11.04 2.82 -34.07
CA THR A 49 -11.51 1.54 -34.59
C THR A 49 -11.37 0.30 -33.75
N ASN A 50 -12.48 -0.01 -33.11
CA ASN A 50 -12.93 -1.35 -32.82
C ASN A 50 -12.71 -2.27 -34.04
N THR A 51 -11.86 -3.28 -33.84
CA THR A 51 -11.97 -4.49 -34.67
C THR A 51 -11.59 -5.69 -33.78
N LEU A 52 -12.58 -6.46 -33.48
CA LEU A 52 -12.64 -7.89 -33.13
C LEU A 52 -11.32 -8.63 -33.28
N THR A 53 -10.60 -8.85 -32.17
CA THR A 53 -9.72 -10.01 -32.01
C THR A 53 -9.52 -10.31 -30.51
N GLY A 54 -10.16 -11.36 -30.07
CA GLY A 54 -9.76 -12.37 -29.10
C GLY A 54 -9.06 -11.93 -27.82
N GLY A 55 -9.79 -11.83 -26.72
CA GLY A 55 -9.62 -12.48 -25.43
C GLY A 55 -8.30 -12.39 -24.62
N ARG A 56 -7.18 -11.91 -25.15
CA ARG A 56 -5.89 -11.90 -24.44
C ARG A 56 -5.33 -10.50 -24.12
N ARG A 57 -5.80 -9.46 -24.76
CA ARG A 57 -5.26 -8.10 -24.58
C ARG A 57 -5.86 -7.33 -23.41
N SER A 58 -7.04 -7.68 -22.95
CA SER A 58 -7.68 -7.00 -21.82
C SER A 58 -6.98 -7.30 -20.49
N THR A 59 -6.56 -8.55 -20.25
CA THR A 59 -5.90 -8.96 -19.02
C THR A 59 -4.52 -8.32 -18.84
N ASP A 60 -3.75 -8.18 -19.91
CA ASP A 60 -2.43 -7.56 -19.85
C ASP A 60 -2.53 -6.05 -19.61
N SER A 61 -3.50 -5.39 -20.25
CA SER A 61 -3.78 -3.97 -20.03
C SER A 61 -4.27 -3.68 -18.60
N GLU A 62 -5.15 -4.51 -18.06
CA GLU A 62 -5.65 -4.40 -16.69
C GLU A 62 -4.54 -4.60 -15.65
N LEU A 63 -3.61 -5.52 -15.91
CA LEU A 63 -2.45 -5.75 -15.04
C LEU A 63 -1.48 -4.57 -15.07
N LEU A 64 -1.24 -3.97 -16.25
CA LEU A 64 -0.42 -2.77 -16.38
C LEU A 64 -1.03 -1.58 -15.65
N ASP A 65 -2.34 -1.34 -15.81
CA ASP A 65 -3.05 -0.30 -15.07
C ASP A 65 -2.98 -0.52 -13.55
N LEU A 66 -3.16 -1.75 -13.11
CA LEU A 66 -3.04 -2.10 -11.70
C LEU A 66 -1.62 -1.87 -11.18
N TYR A 67 -0.62 -2.17 -11.99
CA TYR A 67 0.78 -1.92 -11.65
C TYR A 67 1.08 -0.42 -11.52
N ASP A 68 0.62 0.40 -12.45
CA ASP A 68 0.79 1.86 -12.38
C ASP A 68 0.08 2.44 -11.14
N ARG A 69 -1.12 1.97 -10.84
CA ARG A 69 -1.83 2.34 -9.60
C ARG A 69 -1.08 1.87 -8.34
N TRP A 70 -0.49 0.67 -8.36
CA TRP A 70 0.36 0.20 -7.27
C TRP A 70 1.57 1.12 -7.05
N LEU A 71 2.22 1.58 -8.11
CA LEU A 71 3.33 2.52 -8.02
C LEU A 71 2.91 3.91 -7.49
N SER A 72 1.68 4.31 -7.70
CA SER A 72 1.12 5.57 -7.17
C SER A 72 0.88 5.54 -5.65
N LEU A 73 0.84 4.36 -5.05
CA LEU A 73 0.69 4.20 -3.61
C LEU A 73 1.99 4.60 -2.88
N SER A 74 1.84 5.29 -1.75
CA SER A 74 2.96 5.51 -0.84
C SER A 74 3.44 4.19 -0.22
N PRO A 75 4.67 4.10 0.31
CA PRO A 75 5.17 2.88 0.95
C PRO A 75 4.26 2.36 2.07
N ARG A 76 3.64 3.25 2.86
CA ARG A 76 2.69 2.89 3.91
C ARG A 76 1.38 2.33 3.34
N GLU A 77 0.86 2.93 2.30
CA GLU A 77 -0.32 2.46 1.59
C GLU A 77 -0.09 1.10 0.92
N ARG A 78 1.08 0.88 0.30
CA ARG A 78 1.47 -0.43 -0.23
C ARG A 78 1.51 -1.50 0.86
N HIS A 79 2.11 -1.17 2.00
CA HIS A 79 2.21 -2.11 3.12
C HIS A 79 0.82 -2.49 3.66
N VAL A 80 -0.07 -1.51 3.88
CA VAL A 80 -1.46 -1.78 4.28
C VAL A 80 -2.20 -2.62 3.24
N THR A 81 -2.02 -2.32 1.95
CA THR A 81 -2.63 -3.08 0.85
C THR A 81 -2.17 -4.53 0.86
N TYR A 82 -0.86 -4.76 0.94
CA TYR A 82 -0.27 -6.09 1.02
C TYR A 82 -0.84 -6.91 2.19
N LEU A 83 -0.82 -6.35 3.41
CA LEU A 83 -1.33 -7.03 4.59
C LEU A 83 -2.85 -7.31 4.48
N THR A 84 -3.60 -6.39 3.88
CA THR A 84 -5.03 -6.58 3.61
C THR A 84 -5.26 -7.73 2.62
N CYS A 85 -4.47 -7.83 1.56
CA CYS A 85 -4.52 -8.92 0.60
C CYS A 85 -4.13 -10.27 1.22
N LYS A 86 -3.23 -10.26 2.21
CA LYS A 86 -2.89 -11.45 3.02
C LYS A 86 -3.97 -11.86 4.02
N GLY A 87 -5.05 -11.10 4.14
CA GLY A 87 -6.19 -11.45 4.99
C GLY A 87 -6.15 -10.89 6.41
N TYR A 88 -5.16 -10.07 6.75
CA TYR A 88 -5.05 -9.48 8.09
C TYR A 88 -6.20 -8.52 8.41
N LYS A 89 -6.67 -8.56 9.67
CA LYS A 89 -7.64 -7.60 10.21
C LYS A 89 -6.96 -6.27 10.53
N ASN A 90 -7.72 -5.17 10.57
CA ASN A 90 -7.15 -3.84 10.84
C ASN A 90 -6.33 -3.76 12.12
N GLN A 91 -6.74 -4.47 13.18
CA GLN A 91 -6.00 -4.54 14.44
C GLN A 91 -4.63 -5.21 14.26
N GLN A 92 -4.58 -6.30 13.49
CA GLN A 92 -3.34 -7.00 13.20
C GLN A 92 -2.41 -6.15 12.32
N ILE A 93 -2.97 -5.47 11.33
CA ILE A 93 -2.24 -4.52 10.47
C ILE A 93 -1.66 -3.39 11.32
N ALA A 94 -2.48 -2.79 12.19
CA ALA A 94 -2.06 -1.73 13.09
C ALA A 94 -0.89 -2.16 13.98
N PHE A 95 -0.99 -3.34 14.56
CA PHE A 95 0.06 -3.94 15.37
C PHE A 95 1.36 -4.13 14.57
N GLN A 96 1.27 -4.75 13.38
CA GLN A 96 2.45 -5.00 12.55
C GLN A 96 3.13 -3.73 12.05
N MET A 97 2.35 -2.70 11.78
CA MET A 97 2.87 -1.42 11.28
C MET A 97 3.27 -0.43 12.40
N GLY A 98 3.00 -0.75 13.66
CA GLY A 98 3.26 0.14 14.78
C GLY A 98 2.41 1.43 14.73
N VAL A 99 1.16 1.36 14.26
CA VAL A 99 0.24 2.48 14.12
C VAL A 99 -1.11 2.19 14.78
N THR A 100 -1.99 3.18 14.87
CA THR A 100 -3.34 2.97 15.39
C THR A 100 -4.26 2.34 14.33
N VAL A 101 -5.34 1.71 14.78
CA VAL A 101 -6.40 1.19 13.87
C VAL A 101 -7.04 2.31 13.05
N GLY A 102 -7.17 3.51 13.64
CA GLY A 102 -7.63 4.71 12.95
C GLY A 102 -6.73 5.07 11.76
N THR A 103 -5.42 5.04 11.99
CA THR A 103 -4.42 5.29 10.95
C THR A 103 -4.51 4.26 9.81
N VAL A 104 -4.69 2.98 10.14
CA VAL A 104 -4.90 1.92 9.12
C VAL A 104 -6.15 2.20 8.28
N LYS A 105 -7.25 2.61 8.92
CA LYS A 105 -8.48 2.98 8.19
C LYS A 105 -8.25 4.14 7.23
N SER A 106 -7.52 5.17 7.66
CA SER A 106 -7.17 6.32 6.81
C SER A 106 -6.30 5.90 5.61
N TYR A 107 -5.29 5.06 5.82
CA TYR A 107 -4.51 4.51 4.70
C TYR A 107 -5.38 3.71 3.74
N LEU A 108 -6.29 2.87 4.24
CA LEU A 108 -7.20 2.10 3.39
C LEU A 108 -8.13 2.99 2.58
N GLN A 109 -8.62 4.09 3.14
CA GLN A 109 -9.44 5.05 2.39
C GLN A 109 -8.65 5.65 1.21
N HIS A 110 -7.41 6.06 1.41
CA HIS A 110 -6.56 6.55 0.33
C HIS A 110 -6.25 5.47 -0.72
N VAL A 111 -5.99 4.25 -0.26
CA VAL A 111 -5.80 3.09 -1.16
C VAL A 111 -7.04 2.85 -2.00
N PHE A 112 -8.23 2.85 -1.39
CA PHE A 112 -9.48 2.62 -2.11
C PHE A 112 -9.71 3.66 -3.21
N LEU A 113 -9.42 4.92 -2.94
CA LEU A 113 -9.51 5.99 -3.93
C LEU A 113 -8.51 5.81 -5.08
N LYS A 114 -7.24 5.49 -4.77
CA LYS A 114 -6.17 5.36 -5.77
C LYS A 114 -6.31 4.10 -6.63
N ILE A 115 -6.75 3.00 -6.02
CA ILE A 115 -6.94 1.72 -6.71
C ILE A 115 -8.31 1.65 -7.40
N ASP A 116 -9.21 2.58 -7.08
CA ASP A 116 -10.59 2.60 -7.55
C ASP A 116 -11.35 1.33 -7.15
N VAL A 117 -11.49 1.15 -5.84
CA VAL A 117 -12.27 0.07 -5.21
C VAL A 117 -13.04 0.63 -4.02
N ARG A 118 -14.13 -0.04 -3.63
CA ARG A 118 -15.02 0.41 -2.56
C ARG A 118 -14.90 -0.41 -1.28
N SER A 119 -14.25 -1.55 -1.35
CA SER A 119 -14.17 -2.48 -0.22
C SER A 119 -12.87 -3.25 -0.18
N LYS A 120 -12.56 -3.84 0.98
CA LYS A 120 -11.43 -4.75 1.14
C LYS A 120 -11.57 -6.01 0.29
N THR A 121 -12.79 -6.46 0.07
CA THR A 121 -13.07 -7.64 -0.76
C THR A 121 -12.71 -7.34 -2.21
N GLU A 122 -13.15 -6.21 -2.73
CA GLU A 122 -12.77 -5.76 -4.08
C GLU A 122 -11.25 -5.57 -4.21
N LEU A 123 -10.62 -4.97 -3.20
CA LEU A 123 -9.17 -4.82 -3.17
C LEU A 123 -8.46 -6.17 -3.29
N ARG A 124 -8.89 -7.17 -2.51
CA ARG A 124 -8.32 -8.53 -2.57
C ARG A 124 -8.54 -9.19 -3.91
N LEU A 125 -9.72 -9.06 -4.50
CA LEU A 125 -10.03 -9.59 -5.83
C LEU A 125 -9.16 -8.94 -6.91
N LYS A 126 -9.01 -7.62 -6.86
CA LYS A 126 -8.20 -6.86 -7.82
C LYS A 126 -6.72 -7.26 -7.77
N PHE A 127 -6.19 -7.54 -6.58
CA PHE A 127 -4.81 -7.98 -6.36
C PHE A 127 -4.63 -9.51 -6.30
N PHE A 128 -5.64 -10.29 -6.66
CA PHE A 128 -5.58 -11.75 -6.52
C PHE A 128 -4.43 -12.38 -7.32
N ASN A 129 -4.20 -11.92 -8.55
CA ASN A 129 -3.12 -12.39 -9.43
C ASN A 129 -1.88 -11.50 -9.39
N PHE A 130 -1.80 -10.54 -8.47
CA PHE A 130 -0.69 -9.61 -8.40
C PHE A 130 0.53 -10.24 -7.73
N ASP A 131 1.69 -10.18 -8.39
CA ASP A 131 2.93 -10.74 -7.87
C ASP A 131 3.64 -9.78 -6.90
N PHE A 132 3.30 -9.87 -5.64
CA PHE A 132 3.95 -9.12 -4.57
C PHE A 132 5.42 -9.48 -4.33
N LYS A 133 5.91 -10.62 -4.85
CA LYS A 133 7.34 -10.96 -4.77
C LYS A 133 8.15 -10.13 -5.74
N ARG A 134 7.60 -9.92 -6.95
CA ARG A 134 8.21 -9.07 -7.96
C ARG A 134 8.09 -7.59 -7.61
N TYR A 135 7.03 -7.20 -6.93
CA TYR A 135 6.71 -5.82 -6.56
C TYR A 135 6.45 -5.71 -5.05
N PRO A 136 7.51 -5.76 -4.23
CA PRO A 136 7.36 -5.75 -2.78
C PRO A 136 6.73 -4.44 -2.29
N PRO A 137 6.02 -4.47 -1.15
CA PRO A 137 5.34 -3.30 -0.60
C PRO A 137 6.30 -2.27 0.01
N TYR A 138 7.57 -2.65 0.21
CA TYR A 138 8.61 -1.83 0.85
C TYR A 138 9.96 -1.99 0.16
#